data_84887505a3da64127ac1f17cc7c5fe53
#
_entry.id   84887505a3da64127ac1f17cc7c5fe53
#
_cell.length_a   1.000
_cell.length_b   1.000
_cell.length_c   1.000
_cell.angle_alpha   90.00
_cell.angle_beta   90.00
_cell.angle_gamma   90.00
#
_symmetry.space_group_name_H-M   'P 1'
#
loop_
_entity.id
_entity.type
_entity.pdbx_description
1 polymer ?
#
loop_
_entity_poly.entity_id
_entity_poly.type
_entity_poly.pdbx_seq_one_letter_code
_entity_poly.pdbx_strand_id
1 'polypeptide(L)'
;LDQQGNFVEMQTGQANFSENSGVLAASGSDFTVRIIQYPDGMSHWDQVNSYLKLRKEVFVDRLEWPLFHADDLEFEQYDSFDTTYVVASQGSKVVGGARLRRTDQLSGGGHLRYSYMIRDACLGLLPGLPKNLCDAIPPMDRSIWELTRMVVNGPRDVTRMILQATNDFLSKKDAASVLFLGSPAFLRMARSWDWPAHQLGPVTGNADGRFQVIECPVRRPQ
;
A
#
# COMPACT_ATOMS: atom_id res chain seq x y z
N LEU A 1 12.48 -0.20 8.63
CA LEU A 1 13.93 -0.14 8.49
C LEU A 1 14.47 0.78 9.55
N ASP A 2 15.52 0.37 10.29
CA ASP A 2 16.28 1.30 11.13
C ASP A 2 17.05 2.30 10.23
N GLN A 3 17.59 3.34 10.82
CA GLN A 3 18.37 4.36 10.09
C GLN A 3 19.62 3.80 9.36
N GLN A 4 19.90 2.51 9.49
CA GLN A 4 21.06 1.83 8.89
C GLN A 4 20.65 0.76 7.87
N GLY A 5 19.35 0.52 7.62
CA GLY A 5 18.88 -0.36 6.56
C GLY A 5 19.05 -1.85 6.79
N ASN A 6 19.28 -2.29 8.01
CA ASN A 6 19.53 -3.70 8.33
C ASN A 6 18.27 -4.44 8.76
N PHE A 7 18.13 -5.64 8.23
CA PHE A 7 17.08 -6.59 8.50
C PHE A 7 17.59 -7.74 9.39
N VAL A 8 16.88 -8.05 10.47
CA VAL A 8 17.12 -9.22 11.32
C VAL A 8 16.15 -10.34 10.91
N GLU A 9 16.68 -11.52 10.70
CA GLU A 9 15.99 -12.71 10.16
C GLU A 9 15.29 -13.50 11.28
N MET A 10 14.05 -13.99 11.06
CA MET A 10 13.48 -15.14 11.80
C MET A 10 12.36 -15.89 11.05
N GLN A 11 12.29 -17.15 11.32
CA GLN A 11 11.70 -18.35 10.78
C GLN A 11 10.24 -18.36 10.30
N THR A 12 9.98 -19.25 9.35
CA THR A 12 8.74 -19.50 8.60
C THR A 12 7.67 -20.26 9.41
N GLY A 13 6.43 -19.73 9.42
CA GLY A 13 5.21 -20.45 9.81
C GLY A 13 4.20 -20.50 8.66
N GLN A 14 3.53 -21.62 8.49
CA GLN A 14 2.48 -21.84 7.47
C GLN A 14 1.17 -21.15 7.84
N ALA A 15 0.51 -20.52 6.88
CA ALA A 15 -0.78 -19.87 7.06
C ALA A 15 -1.95 -20.82 6.73
N ASN A 16 -2.97 -20.87 7.58
CA ASN A 16 -4.24 -21.56 7.33
C ASN A 16 -5.31 -20.54 6.90
N PHE A 17 -6.08 -20.88 5.87
CA PHE A 17 -7.15 -20.05 5.31
C PHE A 17 -8.52 -20.45 5.88
N SER A 18 -9.31 -19.48 6.31
CA SER A 18 -10.71 -19.62 6.67
C SER A 18 -11.60 -18.96 5.61
N GLU A 19 -12.54 -19.71 5.07
CA GLU A 19 -13.34 -19.38 3.87
C GLU A 19 -14.57 -18.48 4.13
N ASN A 20 -14.59 -17.56 5.03
CA ASN A 20 -15.77 -16.66 5.10
C ASN A 20 -15.44 -15.32 5.77
N SER A 21 -14.92 -14.42 5.03
CA SER A 21 -14.78 -12.97 5.30
C SER A 21 -13.37 -12.43 5.02
N GLY A 22 -12.79 -12.45 3.92
CA GLY A 22 -11.58 -11.65 3.57
C GLY A 22 -10.50 -11.44 4.66
N VAL A 23 -10.46 -12.31 5.69
CA VAL A 23 -9.55 -12.25 6.84
C VAL A 23 -8.48 -13.32 6.70
N LEU A 24 -7.22 -12.91 6.62
CA LEU A 24 -6.08 -13.82 6.72
C LEU A 24 -5.56 -13.84 8.16
N ALA A 25 -5.50 -15.01 8.77
CA ALA A 25 -4.84 -15.22 10.06
C ALA A 25 -3.63 -16.14 9.88
N ALA A 26 -2.47 -15.79 10.42
CA ALA A 26 -1.32 -16.66 10.48
C ALA A 26 -1.44 -17.59 11.68
N SER A 27 -1.20 -18.91 11.51
CA SER A 27 -1.28 -19.86 12.61
C SER A 27 -0.20 -19.58 13.66
N GLY A 28 -0.63 -19.32 14.90
CA GLY A 28 0.28 -19.02 16.02
C GLY A 28 0.56 -17.56 16.28
N SER A 29 0.04 -16.61 15.49
CA SER A 29 0.13 -15.19 15.75
C SER A 29 -1.27 -14.57 15.85
N ASP A 30 -1.47 -13.63 16.81
CA ASP A 30 -2.71 -12.86 16.97
C ASP A 30 -2.93 -11.81 15.86
N PHE A 31 -2.17 -11.90 14.75
CA PHE A 31 -2.28 -10.94 13.64
C PHE A 31 -3.35 -11.36 12.64
N THR A 32 -4.16 -10.40 12.25
CA THR A 32 -5.17 -10.55 11.18
C THR A 32 -5.00 -9.45 10.16
N VAL A 33 -5.30 -9.73 8.89
CA VAL A 33 -5.35 -8.72 7.83
C VAL A 33 -6.76 -8.71 7.24
N ARG A 34 -7.33 -7.51 7.11
CA ARG A 34 -8.67 -7.29 6.59
C ARG A 34 -8.64 -6.37 5.38
N ILE A 35 -9.42 -6.71 4.37
CA ILE A 35 -9.72 -5.84 3.23
C ILE A 35 -11.00 -5.08 3.54
N ILE A 36 -10.94 -3.76 3.49
CA ILE A 36 -12.07 -2.87 3.81
C ILE A 36 -12.37 -2.00 2.60
N GLN A 37 -13.59 -2.14 2.07
CA GLN A 37 -14.11 -1.37 0.95
C GLN A 37 -15.43 -0.72 1.34
N TYR A 38 -15.71 0.49 0.86
CA TYR A 38 -17.03 1.08 0.96
C TYR A 38 -17.96 0.46 -0.12
N PRO A 39 -19.26 0.24 0.15
CA PRO A 39 -19.95 0.39 1.45
C PRO A 39 -19.84 -0.83 2.37
N ASP A 40 -19.46 -1.99 1.85
CA ASP A 40 -19.53 -3.29 2.55
C ASP A 40 -18.66 -3.35 3.82
N GLY A 41 -17.56 -2.61 3.83
CA GLY A 41 -16.61 -2.54 4.93
C GLY A 41 -16.93 -1.51 6.02
N MET A 42 -18.06 -0.81 5.97
CA MET A 42 -18.37 0.28 6.90
C MET A 42 -18.38 -0.13 8.37
N SER A 43 -18.74 -1.37 8.68
CA SER A 43 -18.68 -1.92 10.05
C SER A 43 -17.26 -1.98 10.63
N HIS A 44 -16.24 -1.79 9.80
CA HIS A 44 -14.82 -1.82 10.18
C HIS A 44 -14.14 -0.45 10.01
N TRP A 45 -14.93 0.63 9.91
CA TRP A 45 -14.40 1.97 9.71
C TRP A 45 -13.47 2.43 10.85
N ASP A 46 -13.70 1.96 12.08
CA ASP A 46 -12.79 2.21 13.20
C ASP A 46 -11.36 1.71 12.96
N GLN A 47 -11.21 0.59 12.22
CA GLN A 47 -9.90 0.10 11.82
C GLN A 47 -9.25 1.01 10.76
N VAL A 48 -10.03 1.53 9.82
CA VAL A 48 -9.54 2.53 8.85
C VAL A 48 -9.11 3.80 9.57
N ASN A 49 -9.92 4.32 10.49
CA ASN A 49 -9.57 5.48 11.29
C ASN A 49 -8.26 5.26 12.07
N SER A 50 -8.10 4.10 12.71
CA SER A 50 -6.86 3.73 13.41
C SER A 50 -5.66 3.62 12.46
N TYR A 51 -5.85 3.14 11.24
CA TYR A 51 -4.81 3.12 10.21
C TYR A 51 -4.42 4.53 9.75
N LEU A 52 -5.38 5.45 9.59
CA LEU A 52 -5.09 6.86 9.25
C LEU A 52 -4.30 7.58 10.36
N LYS A 53 -4.58 7.25 11.65
CA LYS A 53 -3.77 7.71 12.79
C LYS A 53 -2.35 7.16 12.74
N LEU A 54 -2.20 5.86 12.47
CA LEU A 54 -0.89 5.24 12.32
C LEU A 54 -0.08 5.85 11.16
N ARG A 55 -0.74 6.21 10.06
CA ARG A 55 -0.12 6.93 8.93
C ARG A 55 0.42 8.28 9.39
N LYS A 56 -0.38 9.07 10.12
CA LYS A 56 0.06 10.35 10.67
C LYS A 56 1.24 10.18 11.62
N GLU A 57 1.16 9.26 12.58
CA GLU A 57 2.24 8.98 13.52
C GLU A 57 3.56 8.67 12.80
N VAL A 58 3.50 7.84 11.73
CA VAL A 58 4.72 7.38 11.05
C VAL A 58 5.20 8.39 10.02
N PHE A 59 4.32 8.86 9.13
CA PHE A 59 4.76 9.69 8.00
C PHE A 59 4.95 11.16 8.39
N VAL A 60 4.07 11.70 9.23
CA VAL A 60 4.11 13.11 9.62
C VAL A 60 4.98 13.31 10.87
N ASP A 61 4.69 12.57 11.95
CA ASP A 61 5.34 12.87 13.25
C ASP A 61 6.75 12.28 13.34
N ARG A 62 7.00 11.08 12.74
CA ARG A 62 8.30 10.40 12.83
C ARG A 62 9.21 10.67 11.64
N LEU A 63 8.66 10.64 10.41
CA LEU A 63 9.43 10.86 9.18
C LEU A 63 9.43 12.32 8.74
N GLU A 64 8.63 13.18 9.38
CA GLU A 64 8.53 14.62 9.12
C GLU A 64 8.17 14.94 7.65
N TRP A 65 7.44 14.04 7.00
CA TRP A 65 6.99 14.30 5.64
C TRP A 65 5.93 15.41 5.62
N PRO A 66 6.02 16.37 4.69
CA PRO A 66 5.10 17.50 4.61
C PRO A 66 3.75 17.09 4.00
N LEU A 67 3.07 16.13 4.62
CA LEU A 67 1.79 15.61 4.17
C LEU A 67 0.63 16.36 4.83
N PHE A 68 -0.48 16.47 4.10
CA PHE A 68 -1.71 17.01 4.66
C PHE A 68 -2.22 16.08 5.78
N HIS A 69 -2.62 16.69 6.89
CA HIS A 69 -3.25 16.01 8.00
C HIS A 69 -4.23 16.96 8.69
N ALA A 70 -5.23 16.39 9.33
CA ALA A 70 -6.20 17.12 10.15
C ALA A 70 -6.31 16.38 11.48
N ASP A 71 -6.18 17.12 12.58
CA ASP A 71 -6.12 16.57 13.93
C ASP A 71 -5.05 15.44 14.03
N ASP A 72 -5.51 14.22 14.30
CA ASP A 72 -4.66 13.04 14.46
C ASP A 72 -4.68 12.10 13.23
N LEU A 73 -5.19 12.54 12.07
CA LEU A 73 -5.34 11.74 10.86
C LEU A 73 -4.48 12.29 9.70
N GLU A 74 -3.73 11.43 9.02
CA GLU A 74 -3.21 11.71 7.68
C GLU A 74 -4.24 11.21 6.66
N PHE A 75 -4.77 12.12 5.87
CA PHE A 75 -5.85 11.87 4.92
C PHE A 75 -5.70 12.82 3.73
N GLU A 76 -5.82 12.30 2.52
CA GLU A 76 -5.61 13.10 1.31
C GLU A 76 -6.62 12.75 0.20
N GLN A 77 -6.51 13.43 -0.94
CA GLN A 77 -7.45 13.31 -2.08
C GLN A 77 -7.63 11.90 -2.65
N TYR A 78 -6.70 10.98 -2.38
CA TYR A 78 -6.80 9.58 -2.80
C TYR A 78 -7.48 8.68 -1.78
N ASP A 79 -7.83 9.20 -0.62
CA ASP A 79 -8.66 8.54 0.39
C ASP A 79 -10.13 8.87 0.08
N SER A 80 -10.77 8.11 -0.79
CA SER A 80 -12.13 8.34 -1.30
C SER A 80 -12.99 7.09 -1.15
N PHE A 81 -14.25 7.16 -1.52
CA PHE A 81 -15.17 6.01 -1.48
C PHE A 81 -14.74 4.83 -2.36
N ASP A 82 -13.93 5.09 -3.40
CA ASP A 82 -13.40 4.05 -4.28
C ASP A 82 -12.12 3.40 -3.73
N THR A 83 -11.66 3.84 -2.57
CA THR A 83 -10.44 3.34 -1.94
C THR A 83 -10.69 2.00 -1.26
N THR A 84 -9.75 1.08 -1.44
CA THR A 84 -9.68 -0.16 -0.69
C THR A 84 -8.55 -0.06 0.33
N TYR A 85 -8.87 -0.34 1.59
CA TYR A 85 -7.87 -0.37 2.66
C TYR A 85 -7.53 -1.82 3.00
N VAL A 86 -6.24 -2.10 3.14
CA VAL A 86 -5.71 -3.35 3.66
C VAL A 86 -5.19 -3.05 5.05
N VAL A 87 -5.84 -3.56 6.10
CA VAL A 87 -5.52 -3.20 7.48
C VAL A 87 -5.09 -4.44 8.26
N ALA A 88 -3.92 -4.38 8.85
CA ALA A 88 -3.37 -5.42 9.72
C ALA A 88 -3.55 -5.03 11.19
N SER A 89 -4.06 -5.96 11.99
CA SER A 89 -4.30 -5.78 13.41
C SER A 89 -3.73 -6.92 14.24
N GLN A 90 -3.30 -6.60 15.47
CA GLN A 90 -3.01 -7.56 16.51
C GLN A 90 -4.08 -7.41 17.61
N GLY A 91 -4.97 -8.35 17.72
CA GLY A 91 -6.19 -8.18 18.51
C GLY A 91 -6.99 -6.97 18.01
N SER A 92 -7.27 -6.01 18.87
CA SER A 92 -7.96 -4.76 18.54
C SER A 92 -7.03 -3.65 18.01
N LYS A 93 -5.71 -3.80 18.15
CA LYS A 93 -4.73 -2.76 17.79
C LYS A 93 -4.34 -2.87 16.33
N VAL A 94 -4.52 -1.81 15.54
CA VAL A 94 -3.97 -1.70 14.19
C VAL A 94 -2.45 -1.54 14.27
N VAL A 95 -1.74 -2.39 13.54
CA VAL A 95 -0.27 -2.42 13.51
C VAL A 95 0.32 -2.19 12.12
N GLY A 96 -0.53 -2.06 11.11
CA GLY A 96 -0.09 -1.75 9.77
C GLY A 96 -1.25 -1.67 8.80
N GLY A 97 -0.95 -1.26 7.58
CA GLY A 97 -1.92 -1.24 6.51
C GLY A 97 -1.35 -0.66 5.23
N ALA A 98 -2.17 -0.64 4.20
CA ALA A 98 -1.90 -0.05 2.92
C ALA A 98 -3.20 0.45 2.27
N ARG A 99 -3.07 1.36 1.32
CA ARG A 99 -4.16 1.85 0.49
C ARG A 99 -4.03 1.30 -0.91
N LEU A 100 -5.13 0.78 -1.46
CA LEU A 100 -5.25 0.30 -2.82
C LEU A 100 -6.23 1.15 -3.62
N ARG A 101 -5.89 1.46 -4.85
CA ARG A 101 -6.77 2.10 -5.84
C ARG A 101 -6.63 1.41 -7.19
N ARG A 102 -7.73 1.30 -7.91
CA ARG A 102 -7.71 0.90 -9.32
C ARG A 102 -7.29 2.09 -10.17
N THR A 103 -6.41 1.89 -11.15
CA THR A 103 -5.77 2.99 -11.87
C THR A 103 -6.69 3.72 -12.87
N ASP A 104 -7.82 3.12 -13.25
CA ASP A 104 -8.81 3.74 -14.14
C ASP A 104 -9.83 4.63 -13.41
N GLN A 105 -9.81 4.65 -12.07
CA GLN A 105 -10.74 5.44 -11.27
C GLN A 105 -10.29 6.90 -11.17
N LEU A 106 -11.26 7.80 -11.30
CA LEU A 106 -11.07 9.25 -11.11
C LEU A 106 -11.84 9.70 -9.87
N SER A 107 -11.17 10.47 -9.02
CA SER A 107 -11.77 11.15 -7.86
C SER A 107 -11.83 12.65 -8.09
N GLY A 108 -12.66 13.35 -7.32
CA GLY A 108 -12.83 14.80 -7.39
C GLY A 108 -14.05 15.21 -8.20
N GLY A 109 -14.22 16.52 -8.41
CA GLY A 109 -15.37 17.09 -9.11
C GLY A 109 -15.02 18.34 -9.90
N GLY A 110 -15.85 18.68 -10.88
CA GLY A 110 -15.65 19.84 -11.73
C GLY A 110 -14.36 19.77 -12.51
N HIS A 111 -13.54 20.80 -12.38
CA HIS A 111 -12.24 20.90 -13.07
C HIS A 111 -11.08 20.21 -12.35
N LEU A 112 -11.28 19.78 -11.11
CA LEU A 112 -10.24 19.15 -10.30
C LEU A 112 -10.49 17.65 -10.23
N ARG A 113 -9.71 16.89 -10.97
CA ARG A 113 -9.78 15.42 -10.99
C ARG A 113 -8.42 14.82 -10.72
N TYR A 114 -8.38 13.82 -9.84
CA TYR A 114 -7.23 13.02 -9.51
C TYR A 114 -7.41 11.60 -10.04
N SER A 115 -6.37 11.03 -10.60
CA SER A 115 -6.37 9.63 -11.01
C SER A 115 -5.83 8.74 -9.89
N TYR A 116 -4.55 8.54 -9.84
CA TYR A 116 -3.84 7.84 -8.77
C TYR A 116 -2.45 8.47 -8.59
N MET A 117 -1.87 8.31 -7.41
CA MET A 117 -0.74 9.11 -6.95
C MET A 117 0.48 9.05 -7.89
N ILE A 118 0.88 7.85 -8.34
CA ILE A 118 2.06 7.68 -9.21
C ILE A 118 1.86 8.41 -10.54
N ARG A 119 0.69 8.25 -11.16
CA ARG A 119 0.39 8.93 -12.44
C ARG A 119 0.31 10.43 -12.26
N ASP A 120 -0.37 10.90 -11.24
CA ASP A 120 -0.54 12.33 -10.99
C ASP A 120 0.81 12.99 -10.67
N ALA A 121 1.73 12.28 -10.01
CA ALA A 121 3.12 12.72 -9.85
C ALA A 121 3.85 12.84 -11.20
N CYS A 122 3.77 11.82 -12.07
CA CYS A 122 4.36 11.86 -13.41
C CYS A 122 3.79 13.00 -14.27
N LEU A 123 2.53 13.36 -14.09
CA LEU A 123 1.89 14.52 -14.73
C LEU A 123 2.28 15.86 -14.09
N GLY A 124 3.00 15.84 -12.97
CA GLY A 124 3.42 17.05 -12.24
C GLY A 124 2.31 17.72 -11.44
N LEU A 125 1.28 17.00 -11.09
CA LEU A 125 0.16 17.48 -10.28
C LEU A 125 0.45 17.41 -8.76
N LEU A 126 1.55 16.72 -8.37
CA LEU A 126 1.96 16.58 -6.98
C LEU A 126 3.30 17.28 -6.71
N PRO A 127 3.28 18.46 -6.06
CA PRO A 127 4.49 19.28 -5.88
C PRO A 127 5.64 18.61 -5.12
N GLY A 128 5.35 17.66 -4.23
CA GLY A 128 6.35 16.96 -3.42
C GLY A 128 7.04 15.79 -4.13
N LEU A 129 6.59 15.38 -5.32
CA LEU A 129 7.12 14.23 -6.04
C LEU A 129 7.76 14.60 -7.38
N PRO A 130 8.88 13.94 -7.76
CA PRO A 130 9.49 14.13 -9.07
C PRO A 130 8.57 13.67 -10.21
N LYS A 131 8.62 14.37 -11.35
CA LYS A 131 7.84 13.99 -12.55
C LYS A 131 8.43 12.79 -13.30
N ASN A 132 9.71 12.51 -13.11
CA ASN A 132 10.44 11.43 -13.80
C ASN A 132 10.43 10.13 -13.00
N LEU A 133 9.31 9.81 -12.33
CA LEU A 133 9.14 8.56 -11.59
C LEU A 133 9.07 7.33 -12.49
N CYS A 134 8.58 7.50 -13.72
CA CYS A 134 8.45 6.44 -14.71
C CYS A 134 9.04 6.89 -16.05
N ASP A 135 9.52 5.91 -16.83
CA ASP A 135 10.03 6.16 -18.19
C ASP A 135 8.91 6.60 -19.17
N ALA A 136 7.66 6.17 -18.87
CA ALA A 136 6.46 6.62 -19.58
C ALA A 136 5.35 6.92 -18.56
N ILE A 137 4.37 7.73 -18.96
CA ILE A 137 3.20 7.99 -18.09
C ILE A 137 2.44 6.69 -17.85
N PRO A 138 2.28 6.26 -16.59
CA PRO A 138 1.61 5.01 -16.25
C PRO A 138 0.16 5.00 -16.74
N PRO A 139 -0.37 3.85 -17.20
CA PRO A 139 -1.68 3.75 -17.82
C PRO A 139 -2.84 3.93 -16.84
N MET A 140 -4.00 4.28 -17.37
CA MET A 140 -5.28 4.14 -16.69
C MET A 140 -5.93 2.84 -17.20
N ASP A 141 -5.94 1.80 -16.36
CA ASP A 141 -6.40 0.47 -16.73
C ASP A 141 -7.12 -0.21 -15.55
N ARG A 142 -8.30 -0.79 -15.82
CA ARG A 142 -9.11 -1.49 -14.81
C ARG A 142 -8.44 -2.72 -14.21
N SER A 143 -7.49 -3.31 -14.91
CA SER A 143 -6.74 -4.49 -14.45
C SER A 143 -5.47 -4.14 -13.69
N ILE A 144 -5.10 -2.86 -13.64
CA ILE A 144 -3.92 -2.38 -12.93
C ILE A 144 -4.35 -1.61 -11.69
N TRP A 145 -3.71 -1.90 -10.57
CA TRP A 145 -3.96 -1.23 -9.30
C TRP A 145 -2.72 -0.52 -8.80
N GLU A 146 -2.90 0.44 -7.91
CA GLU A 146 -1.83 1.11 -7.18
C GLU A 146 -1.93 0.78 -5.70
N LEU A 147 -0.81 0.41 -5.07
CA LEU A 147 -0.69 0.32 -3.62
C LEU A 147 0.23 1.42 -3.11
N THR A 148 -0.29 2.23 -2.19
CA THR A 148 0.41 3.35 -1.57
C THR A 148 0.17 3.41 -0.06
N ARG A 149 0.84 4.33 0.60
CA ARG A 149 0.68 4.57 2.06
C ARG A 149 0.87 3.30 2.89
N MET A 150 1.75 2.38 2.44
CA MET A 150 2.04 1.20 3.25
C MET A 150 2.85 1.58 4.48
N VAL A 151 2.32 1.27 5.65
CA VAL A 151 2.93 1.49 6.95
C VAL A 151 2.81 0.24 7.80
N VAL A 152 3.89 -0.09 8.52
CA VAL A 152 3.90 -1.20 9.48
C VAL A 152 4.64 -0.75 10.73
N ASN A 153 3.95 -0.86 11.87
CA ASN A 153 4.50 -0.65 13.21
C ASN A 153 4.38 -1.97 14.00
N GLY A 154 5.14 -2.98 13.56
CA GLY A 154 5.09 -4.34 14.08
C GLY A 154 6.18 -5.22 13.46
N PRO A 155 6.13 -6.53 13.71
CA PRO A 155 7.07 -7.49 13.12
C PRO A 155 7.05 -7.49 11.60
N ARG A 156 8.14 -7.93 10.98
CA ARG A 156 8.30 -8.03 9.51
C ARG A 156 7.22 -8.88 8.82
N ASP A 157 6.76 -9.91 9.49
CA ASP A 157 5.74 -10.82 8.96
C ASP A 157 4.45 -10.08 8.63
N VAL A 158 4.14 -8.98 9.34
CA VAL A 158 2.98 -8.12 9.04
C VAL A 158 3.07 -7.53 7.63
N THR A 159 4.26 -7.09 7.20
CA THR A 159 4.47 -6.63 5.82
C THR A 159 4.12 -7.71 4.80
N ARG A 160 4.61 -8.93 5.02
CA ARG A 160 4.34 -10.07 4.14
C ARG A 160 2.85 -10.42 4.12
N MET A 161 2.19 -10.40 5.30
CA MET A 161 0.76 -10.65 5.40
C MET A 161 -0.08 -9.61 4.63
N ILE A 162 0.26 -8.32 4.75
CA ILE A 162 -0.41 -7.24 4.00
C ILE A 162 -0.26 -7.47 2.49
N LEU A 163 0.95 -7.75 2.01
CA LEU A 163 1.21 -7.96 0.60
C LEU A 163 0.56 -9.25 0.07
N GLN A 164 0.52 -10.31 0.86
CA GLN A 164 -0.18 -11.55 0.51
C GLN A 164 -1.69 -11.31 0.42
N ALA A 165 -2.30 -10.69 1.43
CA ALA A 165 -3.73 -10.35 1.42
C ALA A 165 -4.09 -9.42 0.24
N THR A 166 -3.20 -8.48 -0.09
CA THR A 166 -3.32 -7.64 -1.28
C THR A 166 -3.35 -8.48 -2.54
N ASN A 167 -2.39 -9.39 -2.73
CA ASN A 167 -2.32 -10.25 -3.90
C ASN A 167 -3.58 -11.13 -4.04
N ASP A 168 -4.03 -11.74 -2.95
CA ASP A 168 -5.20 -12.61 -2.96
C ASP A 168 -6.48 -11.84 -3.29
N PHE A 169 -6.61 -10.62 -2.77
CA PHE A 169 -7.70 -9.72 -3.14
C PHE A 169 -7.65 -9.36 -4.62
N LEU A 170 -6.49 -8.94 -5.13
CA LEU A 170 -6.30 -8.54 -6.52
C LEU A 170 -6.51 -9.72 -7.48
N SER A 171 -6.08 -10.92 -7.12
CA SER A 171 -6.34 -12.15 -7.89
C SER A 171 -7.84 -12.43 -8.03
N LYS A 172 -8.63 -12.24 -6.95
CA LYS A 172 -10.10 -12.36 -6.98
C LYS A 172 -10.80 -11.26 -7.79
N LYS A 173 -10.12 -10.13 -8.02
CA LYS A 173 -10.61 -9.02 -8.85
C LYS A 173 -10.13 -9.09 -10.30
N ASP A 174 -9.49 -10.21 -10.70
CA ASP A 174 -8.89 -10.39 -12.02
C ASP A 174 -7.88 -9.32 -12.42
N ALA A 175 -7.23 -8.70 -11.43
CA ALA A 175 -6.18 -7.74 -11.68
C ALA A 175 -4.96 -8.40 -12.34
N ALA A 176 -4.30 -7.65 -13.22
CA ALA A 176 -3.08 -8.08 -13.90
C ALA A 176 -1.83 -7.76 -13.08
N SER A 177 -1.78 -6.54 -12.54
CA SER A 177 -0.62 -6.07 -11.79
C SER A 177 -0.98 -5.01 -10.74
N VAL A 178 -0.01 -4.75 -9.88
CA VAL A 178 -0.07 -3.66 -8.90
C VAL A 178 1.19 -2.81 -8.95
N LEU A 179 1.01 -1.49 -8.96
CA LEU A 179 2.05 -0.49 -8.93
C LEU A 179 2.37 -0.08 -7.49
N PHE A 180 3.64 0.11 -7.20
CA PHE A 180 4.14 0.60 -5.92
C PHE A 180 5.08 1.77 -6.13
N LEU A 181 4.99 2.78 -5.27
CA LEU A 181 6.07 3.73 -5.06
C LEU A 181 6.79 3.35 -3.77
N GLY A 182 8.04 2.92 -3.89
CA GLY A 182 8.78 2.41 -2.74
C GLY A 182 10.29 2.60 -2.87
N SER A 183 11.00 2.35 -1.77
CA SER A 183 12.47 2.40 -1.77
C SER A 183 13.07 1.28 -2.64
N PRO A 184 14.32 1.44 -3.11
CA PRO A 184 15.03 0.34 -3.80
C PRO A 184 15.15 -0.94 -2.95
N ALA A 185 15.09 -0.82 -1.62
CA ALA A 185 15.05 -1.98 -0.73
C ALA A 185 13.76 -2.79 -0.87
N PHE A 186 12.63 -2.13 -1.17
CA PHE A 186 11.36 -2.80 -1.39
C PHE A 186 11.42 -3.73 -2.64
N LEU A 187 12.02 -3.27 -3.73
CA LEU A 187 12.21 -4.12 -4.92
C LEU A 187 13.07 -5.35 -4.63
N ARG A 188 14.17 -5.17 -3.87
CA ARG A 188 15.02 -6.30 -3.45
C ARG A 188 14.25 -7.28 -2.57
N MET A 189 13.44 -6.78 -1.64
CA MET A 189 12.58 -7.59 -0.77
C MET A 189 11.56 -8.39 -1.60
N ALA A 190 10.84 -7.75 -2.52
CA ALA A 190 9.87 -8.42 -3.39
C ALA A 190 10.54 -9.57 -4.19
N ARG A 191 11.71 -9.32 -4.76
CA ARG A 191 12.49 -10.33 -5.50
C ARG A 191 12.98 -11.47 -4.59
N SER A 192 13.35 -11.18 -3.34
CA SER A 192 13.75 -12.23 -2.38
C SER A 192 12.59 -13.14 -1.97
N TRP A 193 11.36 -12.74 -2.24
CA TRP A 193 10.15 -13.55 -2.06
C TRP A 193 9.67 -14.16 -3.40
N ASP A 194 10.55 -14.21 -4.41
CA ASP A 194 10.25 -14.69 -5.75
C ASP A 194 9.11 -13.95 -6.44
N TRP A 195 8.81 -12.71 -6.04
CA TRP A 195 7.85 -11.89 -6.73
C TRP A 195 8.49 -11.32 -7.99
N PRO A 196 7.89 -11.51 -9.19
CA PRO A 196 8.48 -11.07 -10.46
C PRO A 196 8.32 -9.55 -10.63
N ALA A 197 8.88 -8.79 -9.69
CA ALA A 197 8.80 -7.35 -9.65
C ALA A 197 9.82 -6.71 -10.59
N HIS A 198 9.39 -5.68 -11.34
CA HIS A 198 10.26 -4.88 -12.20
C HIS A 198 10.02 -3.39 -11.99
N GLN A 199 11.03 -2.58 -12.27
CA GLN A 199 10.92 -1.12 -12.15
C GLN A 199 10.38 -0.51 -13.44
N LEU A 200 9.59 0.57 -13.30
CA LEU A 200 9.00 1.31 -14.41
C LEU A 200 9.73 2.62 -14.73
N GLY A 201 10.77 2.95 -14.01
CA GLY A 201 11.57 4.15 -14.22
C GLY A 201 12.80 4.20 -13.32
N PRO A 202 13.55 5.28 -13.35
CA PRO A 202 14.80 5.42 -12.62
C PRO A 202 14.55 5.44 -11.10
N VAL A 203 15.60 5.15 -10.33
CA VAL A 203 15.64 5.50 -8.91
C VAL A 203 15.78 7.02 -8.83
N THR A 204 14.83 7.68 -8.23
CA THR A 204 14.81 9.11 -8.00
C THR A 204 14.69 9.45 -6.52
N GLY A 205 14.59 10.69 -6.13
CA GLY A 205 14.45 11.07 -4.75
C GLY A 205 14.26 12.57 -4.55
N ASN A 206 13.95 12.90 -3.32
CA ASN A 206 13.81 14.24 -2.79
C ASN A 206 14.38 14.27 -1.34
N ALA A 207 14.01 15.29 -0.56
CA ALA A 207 14.39 15.39 0.85
C ALA A 207 13.91 14.19 1.70
N ASP A 208 12.81 13.53 1.29
CA ASP A 208 12.20 12.41 2.01
C ASP A 208 12.90 11.06 1.73
N GLY A 209 13.84 11.02 0.79
CA GLY A 209 14.62 9.83 0.48
C GLY A 209 14.65 9.42 -0.99
N ARG A 210 15.09 8.18 -1.22
CA ARG A 210 15.18 7.58 -2.57
C ARG A 210 14.06 6.58 -2.79
N PHE A 211 13.40 6.67 -3.94
CA PHE A 211 12.30 5.81 -4.33
C PHE A 211 12.28 5.53 -5.83
N GLN A 212 11.49 4.55 -6.21
CA GLN A 212 11.26 4.12 -7.58
C GLN A 212 9.84 3.56 -7.70
N VAL A 213 9.30 3.59 -8.91
CA VAL A 213 8.05 2.91 -9.22
C VAL A 213 8.34 1.46 -9.63
N ILE A 214 7.60 0.55 -9.03
CA ILE A 214 7.73 -0.89 -9.21
C ILE A 214 6.37 -1.43 -9.64
N GLU A 215 6.36 -2.30 -10.64
CA GLU A 215 5.19 -3.09 -11.00
C GLU A 215 5.40 -4.55 -10.57
N CYS A 216 4.40 -5.11 -9.91
CA CYS A 216 4.36 -6.51 -9.53
C CYS A 216 3.15 -7.19 -10.20
N PRO A 217 3.36 -8.17 -11.07
CA PRO A 217 2.27 -9.03 -11.56
C PRO A 217 1.53 -9.72 -10.43
N VAL A 218 0.21 -9.77 -10.53
CA VAL A 218 -0.63 -10.49 -9.57
C VAL A 218 -0.44 -12.00 -9.75
N ARG A 219 -0.10 -12.68 -8.66
CA ARG A 219 0.03 -14.14 -8.64
C ARG A 219 -1.35 -14.77 -8.50
N ARG A 220 -1.66 -15.68 -9.40
CA ARG A 220 -2.88 -16.50 -9.31
C ARG A 220 -2.57 -17.80 -8.57
N PRO A 221 -3.52 -18.33 -7.78
CA PRO A 221 -3.40 -19.68 -7.25
C PRO A 221 -3.19 -20.66 -8.40
N GLN A 222 -2.25 -21.60 -8.23
CA GLN A 222 -2.07 -22.71 -9.14
C GLN A 222 -3.14 -23.76 -8.90
#